data_10d2b47ac66d5c65771c352e1299d4d1
#
_entry.id   10d2b47ac66d5c65771c352e1299d4d1
#
_cell.length_a   1.000
_cell.length_b   1.000
_cell.length_c   1.000
_cell.angle_alpha   90.00
_cell.angle_beta   90.00
_cell.angle_gamma   90.00
#
_symmetry.space_group_name_H-M   'P 1'
#
loop_
_entity.id
_entity.type
_entity.pdbx_description
1 polymer ?
#
loop_
_entity_poly.entity_id
_entity_poly.type
_entity_poly.pdbx_seq_one_letter_code
_entity_poly.pdbx_strand_id
1 'polypeptide(L)'
;RHRKRIRMYTYWSSTAAACLLIAAFSFYTLTEYDQSLFAHRGEQKATLFVNNGESYDLLSQDKSIFNANGMQVAQNTEKELRYDTQTSIQKNAEKHILNVPRGGEYKLVLSDGTRVHANAESRLTYPVSFTGNKREVYLTGEALFEVAKDTLHPFIVHTPYGIVEVVGTRFNVNTYEKNQTTVTLEEGAVKVY
;
A
#
# COMPACT_ATOMS: atom_id res chain seq x y z
N ARG A 1 60.28 26.79 -34.82
CA ARG A 1 59.69 26.92 -33.48
C ARG A 1 58.14 26.97 -33.50
N HIS A 2 57.52 27.49 -34.55
CA HIS A 2 56.05 27.61 -34.62
C HIS A 2 55.28 26.29 -34.78
N ARG A 3 55.79 25.34 -35.52
CA ARG A 3 55.11 24.02 -35.76
C ARG A 3 55.00 23.13 -34.52
N LYS A 4 55.97 23.21 -33.57
CA LYS A 4 55.90 22.45 -32.31
C LYS A 4 54.83 23.01 -31.34
N ARG A 5 54.65 24.33 -31.30
CA ARG A 5 53.60 24.96 -30.47
C ARG A 5 52.16 24.59 -30.94
N ILE A 6 51.92 24.58 -32.24
CA ILE A 6 50.60 24.24 -32.79
C ILE A 6 50.25 22.77 -32.47
N ARG A 7 51.19 21.83 -32.59
CA ARG A 7 50.97 20.42 -32.22
C ARG A 7 50.66 20.24 -30.72
N MET A 8 51.26 21.02 -29.84
CA MET A 8 51.04 20.95 -28.41
C MET A 8 49.63 21.46 -28.05
N TYR A 9 49.16 22.51 -28.68
CA TYR A 9 47.78 23.04 -28.46
C TYR A 9 46.72 22.04 -28.98
N THR A 10 46.93 21.33 -30.06
CA THR A 10 45.99 20.33 -30.58
C THR A 10 45.92 19.09 -29.66
N TYR A 11 47.00 18.66 -29.04
CA TYR A 11 46.97 17.58 -28.05
C TYR A 11 46.25 18.00 -26.76
N TRP A 12 46.47 19.21 -26.30
CA TRP A 12 45.80 19.71 -25.08
C TRP A 12 44.30 19.93 -25.28
N SER A 13 43.87 20.37 -26.45
CA SER A 13 42.47 20.54 -26.77
C SER A 13 41.74 19.18 -26.91
N SER A 14 42.39 18.16 -27.45
CA SER A 14 41.80 16.83 -27.58
C SER A 14 41.68 16.08 -26.24
N THR A 15 42.65 16.24 -25.33
CA THR A 15 42.57 15.66 -23.98
C THR A 15 41.50 16.38 -23.13
N ALA A 16 41.37 17.69 -23.23
CA ALA A 16 40.34 18.43 -22.52
C ALA A 16 38.92 18.04 -23.00
N ALA A 17 38.72 17.86 -24.31
CA ALA A 17 37.45 17.38 -24.87
C ALA A 17 37.11 15.95 -24.41
N ALA A 18 38.11 15.05 -24.38
CA ALA A 18 37.91 13.68 -23.88
C ALA A 18 37.50 13.66 -22.39
N CYS A 19 38.18 14.49 -21.57
CA CYS A 19 37.82 14.59 -20.14
C CYS A 19 36.40 15.12 -19.93
N LEU A 20 35.96 16.10 -20.73
CA LEU A 20 34.59 16.62 -20.65
C LEU A 20 33.55 15.57 -21.09
N LEU A 21 33.82 14.79 -22.10
CA LEU A 21 32.94 13.69 -22.52
C LEU A 21 32.85 12.58 -21.48
N ILE A 22 33.95 12.21 -20.85
CA ILE A 22 33.97 11.23 -19.75
C ILE A 22 33.21 11.79 -18.54
N ALA A 23 33.41 13.04 -18.18
CA ALA A 23 32.69 13.68 -17.08
C ALA A 23 31.16 13.78 -17.37
N ALA A 24 30.78 14.15 -18.59
CA ALA A 24 29.38 14.20 -19.02
C ALA A 24 28.74 12.82 -19.02
N PHE A 25 29.45 11.79 -19.54
CA PHE A 25 28.98 10.42 -19.52
C PHE A 25 28.85 9.86 -18.10
N SER A 26 29.85 10.12 -17.24
CA SER A 26 29.79 9.73 -15.82
C SER A 26 28.66 10.46 -15.08
N PHE A 27 28.46 11.74 -15.33
CA PHE A 27 27.32 12.48 -14.78
C PHE A 27 25.97 11.93 -15.27
N TYR A 28 25.85 11.63 -16.56
CA TYR A 28 24.66 11.04 -17.14
C TYR A 28 24.35 9.65 -16.51
N THR A 29 25.37 8.77 -16.42
CA THR A 29 25.19 7.45 -15.80
C THR A 29 24.88 7.53 -14.29
N LEU A 30 25.44 8.49 -13.57
CA LEU A 30 25.15 8.70 -12.16
C LEU A 30 23.74 9.24 -11.95
N THR A 31 23.25 10.13 -12.82
CA THR A 31 21.87 10.65 -12.72
C THR A 31 20.81 9.59 -13.09
N GLU A 32 21.08 8.73 -14.07
CA GLU A 32 20.19 7.60 -14.36
C GLU A 32 20.21 6.53 -13.27
N TYR A 33 21.38 6.25 -12.69
CA TYR A 33 21.51 5.28 -11.60
C TYR A 33 20.77 5.72 -10.33
N ASP A 34 20.78 7.00 -10.02
CA ASP A 34 20.11 7.54 -8.83
C ASP A 34 18.58 7.49 -8.96
N GLN A 35 18.03 7.63 -10.16
CA GLN A 35 16.59 7.47 -10.38
C GLN A 35 16.09 6.03 -10.22
N SER A 36 16.92 5.02 -10.42
CA SER A 36 16.54 3.62 -10.23
C SER A 36 16.52 3.16 -8.76
N LEU A 37 17.18 3.91 -7.88
CA LEU A 37 17.24 3.65 -6.44
C LEU A 37 16.07 4.26 -5.66
N PHE A 38 15.35 5.23 -6.23
CA PHE A 38 14.08 5.65 -5.65
C PHE A 38 13.06 4.55 -5.91
N ALA A 39 12.74 3.78 -4.88
CA ALA A 39 11.60 2.90 -4.89
C ALA A 39 10.41 3.71 -5.43
N HIS A 40 9.91 3.37 -6.61
CA HIS A 40 8.74 4.00 -7.17
C HIS A 40 7.64 3.87 -6.12
N ARG A 41 7.13 5.00 -5.65
CA ARG A 41 5.95 5.02 -4.79
C ARG A 41 4.88 4.21 -5.52
N GLY A 42 4.27 3.25 -4.82
CA GLY A 42 3.24 2.40 -5.41
C GLY A 42 2.15 3.27 -6.05
N GLU A 43 1.67 2.87 -7.22
CA GLU A 43 0.50 3.53 -7.82
C GLU A 43 -0.73 3.15 -7.00
N GLN A 44 -1.65 4.10 -6.81
CA GLN A 44 -2.94 3.80 -6.17
C GLN A 44 -3.77 2.93 -7.11
N LYS A 45 -3.66 1.63 -7.00
CA LYS A 45 -4.42 0.67 -7.79
C LYS A 45 -4.80 -0.54 -6.96
N ALA A 46 -6.08 -0.88 -7.02
CA ALA A 46 -6.63 -2.05 -6.37
C ALA A 46 -7.92 -2.50 -7.06
N THR A 47 -8.27 -3.76 -6.86
CA THR A 47 -9.56 -4.32 -7.25
C THR A 47 -10.33 -4.71 -6.00
N LEU A 48 -11.56 -4.26 -5.90
CA LEU A 48 -12.49 -4.64 -4.84
C LEU A 48 -13.42 -5.74 -5.36
N PHE A 49 -13.46 -6.87 -4.70
CA PHE A 49 -14.43 -7.93 -4.93
C PHE A 49 -15.51 -7.87 -3.86
N VAL A 50 -16.76 -7.86 -4.29
CA VAL A 50 -17.94 -7.85 -3.42
C VAL A 50 -18.66 -9.21 -3.47
N ASN A 51 -19.47 -9.47 -2.47
CA ASN A 51 -20.02 -10.82 -2.23
C ASN A 51 -21.00 -11.32 -3.33
N ASN A 52 -21.55 -10.44 -4.15
CA ASN A 52 -22.42 -10.78 -5.28
C ASN A 52 -21.67 -11.28 -6.53
N GLY A 53 -20.34 -11.41 -6.48
CA GLY A 53 -19.49 -11.80 -7.59
C GLY A 53 -19.05 -10.64 -8.49
N GLU A 54 -19.47 -9.41 -8.20
CA GLU A 54 -19.00 -8.22 -8.90
C GLU A 54 -17.60 -7.82 -8.44
N SER A 55 -16.87 -7.18 -9.32
CA SER A 55 -15.58 -6.57 -9.01
C SER A 55 -15.52 -5.12 -9.50
N TYR A 56 -14.91 -4.27 -8.71
CA TYR A 56 -14.72 -2.86 -9.00
C TYR A 56 -13.23 -2.58 -9.13
N ASP A 57 -12.83 -2.05 -10.28
CA ASP A 57 -11.50 -1.47 -10.44
C ASP A 57 -11.51 -0.07 -9.78
N LEU A 58 -10.67 0.09 -8.75
CA LEU A 58 -10.61 1.29 -7.94
C LEU A 58 -9.70 2.39 -8.52
N LEU A 59 -9.05 2.14 -9.67
CA LEU A 59 -8.35 3.18 -10.45
C LEU A 59 -9.30 4.25 -10.99
N SER A 60 -10.54 3.87 -11.27
CA SER A 60 -11.55 4.81 -11.79
C SER A 60 -12.15 5.59 -10.63
N GLN A 61 -12.03 6.91 -10.74
CA GLN A 61 -12.43 7.91 -9.76
C GLN A 61 -13.94 7.87 -9.44
N ASP A 62 -14.27 8.24 -8.19
CA ASP A 62 -15.62 8.54 -7.70
C ASP A 62 -16.70 7.49 -8.01
N LYS A 63 -16.50 6.27 -7.49
CA LYS A 63 -17.51 5.21 -7.57
C LYS A 63 -18.17 4.97 -6.22
N SER A 64 -19.50 4.95 -6.23
CA SER A 64 -20.28 4.40 -5.11
C SER A 64 -20.30 2.87 -5.22
N ILE A 65 -20.06 2.21 -4.10
CA ILE A 65 -20.09 0.75 -3.98
C ILE A 65 -21.40 0.38 -3.28
N PHE A 66 -22.15 -0.52 -3.90
CA PHE A 66 -23.43 -0.98 -3.42
C PHE A 66 -23.34 -2.42 -2.94
N ASN A 67 -24.09 -2.77 -1.90
CA ASN A 67 -24.26 -4.15 -1.46
C ASN A 67 -25.26 -4.90 -2.35
N ALA A 68 -25.43 -6.20 -2.09
CA ALA A 68 -26.37 -7.06 -2.82
C ALA A 68 -27.84 -6.59 -2.74
N ASN A 69 -28.19 -5.73 -1.79
CA ASN A 69 -29.52 -5.15 -1.62
C ASN A 69 -29.68 -3.76 -2.27
N GLY A 70 -28.66 -3.29 -3.02
CA GLY A 70 -28.67 -1.99 -3.68
C GLY A 70 -28.45 -0.79 -2.76
N MET A 71 -28.01 -1.01 -1.50
CA MET A 71 -27.65 0.05 -0.57
C MET A 71 -26.19 0.45 -0.76
N GLN A 72 -25.90 1.74 -0.84
CA GLN A 72 -24.53 2.22 -0.88
C GLN A 72 -23.84 1.92 0.45
N VAL A 73 -22.72 1.20 0.41
CA VAL A 73 -21.96 0.79 1.59
C VAL A 73 -20.57 1.42 1.66
N ALA A 74 -20.04 1.87 0.52
CA ALA A 74 -18.75 2.54 0.46
C ALA A 74 -18.69 3.55 -0.69
N GLN A 75 -17.76 4.47 -0.60
CA GLN A 75 -17.42 5.43 -1.64
C GLN A 75 -15.92 5.35 -1.95
N ASN A 76 -15.60 5.14 -3.21
CA ASN A 76 -14.24 5.24 -3.71
C ASN A 76 -13.97 6.67 -4.15
N THR A 77 -12.85 7.23 -3.71
CA THR A 77 -12.35 8.54 -4.11
C THR A 77 -10.95 8.40 -4.69
N GLU A 78 -10.40 9.46 -5.27
CA GLU A 78 -8.99 9.47 -5.75
C GLU A 78 -7.97 9.08 -4.67
N LYS A 79 -8.33 9.14 -3.40
CA LYS A 79 -7.39 8.98 -2.28
C LYS A 79 -7.58 7.70 -1.49
N GLU A 80 -8.83 7.23 -1.37
CA GLU A 80 -9.16 6.10 -0.50
C GLU A 80 -10.54 5.52 -0.79
N LEU A 81 -10.75 4.26 -0.45
CA LEU A 81 -12.06 3.63 -0.33
C LEU A 81 -12.55 3.80 1.11
N ARG A 82 -13.70 4.43 1.30
CA ARG A 82 -14.29 4.70 2.62
C ARG A 82 -15.62 4.00 2.78
N TYR A 83 -15.76 3.22 3.85
CA TYR A 83 -17.02 2.63 4.25
C TYR A 83 -17.82 3.57 5.15
N ASP A 84 -19.14 3.53 5.02
CA ASP A 84 -20.03 4.32 5.89
C ASP A 84 -20.13 3.67 7.27
N THR A 85 -19.92 4.48 8.31
CA THR A 85 -20.05 4.05 9.71
C THR A 85 -21.50 3.78 10.12
N GLN A 86 -22.48 4.29 9.36
CA GLN A 86 -23.92 4.14 9.70
C GLN A 86 -24.56 2.89 9.08
N THR A 87 -23.88 2.18 8.21
CA THR A 87 -24.42 0.98 7.53
C THR A 87 -24.49 -0.26 8.45
N SER A 88 -24.27 -0.10 9.76
CA SER A 88 -24.13 -1.17 10.76
C SER A 88 -25.43 -1.97 11.06
N ILE A 89 -26.52 -1.83 10.29
CA ILE A 89 -27.80 -2.48 10.60
C ILE A 89 -28.02 -3.81 9.86
N GLN A 90 -27.10 -4.25 9.01
CA GLN A 90 -27.29 -5.53 8.32
C GLN A 90 -26.68 -6.69 9.12
N LYS A 91 -27.57 -7.59 9.60
CA LYS A 91 -27.26 -8.85 10.29
C LYS A 91 -26.47 -9.88 9.46
N ASN A 92 -26.25 -9.63 8.17
CA ASN A 92 -25.46 -10.51 7.30
C ASN A 92 -24.10 -9.87 7.11
N ALA A 93 -23.08 -10.53 7.64
CA ALA A 93 -21.68 -10.15 7.50
C ALA A 93 -21.20 -10.33 6.04
N GLU A 94 -21.69 -9.45 5.14
CA GLU A 94 -21.15 -9.35 3.78
C GLU A 94 -19.67 -9.03 3.89
N LYS A 95 -18.83 -9.84 3.23
CA LYS A 95 -17.39 -9.64 3.21
C LYS A 95 -16.95 -9.11 1.86
N HIS A 96 -16.09 -8.13 1.89
CA HIS A 96 -15.40 -7.61 0.73
C HIS A 96 -13.93 -8.04 0.75
N ILE A 97 -13.32 -8.07 -0.42
CA ILE A 97 -11.92 -8.40 -0.59
C ILE A 97 -11.25 -7.28 -1.39
N LEU A 98 -10.32 -6.58 -0.76
CA LEU A 98 -9.42 -5.66 -1.44
C LEU A 98 -8.20 -6.45 -1.91
N ASN A 99 -7.92 -6.39 -3.21
CA ASN A 99 -6.73 -7.00 -3.81
C ASN A 99 -5.85 -5.90 -4.41
N VAL A 100 -4.65 -5.75 -3.90
CA VAL A 100 -3.64 -4.79 -4.37
C VAL A 100 -2.63 -5.55 -5.23
N PRO A 101 -2.52 -5.25 -6.52
CA PRO A 101 -1.59 -5.93 -7.41
C PRO A 101 -0.15 -5.49 -7.16
N ARG A 102 0.78 -6.16 -7.83
CA ARG A 102 2.19 -5.80 -7.81
C ARG A 102 2.42 -4.35 -8.23
N GLY A 103 3.26 -3.64 -7.47
CA GLY A 103 3.56 -2.22 -7.66
C GLY A 103 2.40 -1.29 -7.32
N GLY A 104 1.30 -1.81 -6.73
CA GLY A 104 0.19 -1.03 -6.21
C GLY A 104 0.34 -0.71 -4.74
N GLU A 105 -0.41 0.27 -4.27
CA GLU A 105 -0.73 0.55 -2.87
C GLU A 105 -2.16 1.07 -2.80
N TYR A 106 -2.86 0.85 -1.69
CA TYR A 106 -4.22 1.35 -1.57
C TYR A 106 -4.62 1.68 -0.14
N LYS A 107 -5.40 2.77 0.02
CA LYS A 107 -5.90 3.23 1.30
C LYS A 107 -7.39 2.88 1.46
N LEU A 108 -7.71 2.37 2.64
CA LEU A 108 -9.05 1.92 2.99
C LEU A 108 -9.41 2.44 4.37
N VAL A 109 -10.64 2.95 4.53
CA VAL A 109 -11.24 3.27 5.83
C VAL A 109 -12.41 2.31 6.05
N LEU A 110 -12.28 1.47 7.07
CA LEU A 110 -13.29 0.49 7.48
C LEU A 110 -14.47 1.17 8.18
N SER A 111 -15.57 0.45 8.33
CA SER A 111 -16.81 0.95 8.96
C SER A 111 -16.67 1.36 10.42
N ASP A 112 -15.65 0.87 11.14
CA ASP A 112 -15.31 1.28 12.50
C ASP A 112 -14.40 2.52 12.56
N GLY A 113 -14.00 3.07 11.42
CA GLY A 113 -13.06 4.18 11.30
C GLY A 113 -11.58 3.77 11.28
N THR A 114 -11.29 2.47 11.39
CA THR A 114 -9.91 1.95 11.23
C THR A 114 -9.40 2.26 9.83
N ARG A 115 -8.19 2.82 9.75
CA ARG A 115 -7.51 3.07 8.48
C ARG A 115 -6.52 1.96 8.19
N VAL A 116 -6.53 1.52 6.94
CA VAL A 116 -5.62 0.50 6.45
C VAL A 116 -4.90 1.03 5.23
N HIS A 117 -3.58 0.91 5.20
CA HIS A 117 -2.77 1.16 4.03
C HIS A 117 -2.17 -0.17 3.56
N ALA A 118 -2.79 -0.78 2.56
CA ALA A 118 -2.35 -2.04 1.99
C ALA A 118 -1.25 -1.80 0.95
N ASN A 119 -0.16 -2.55 1.08
CA ASN A 119 0.99 -2.50 0.18
C ASN A 119 0.80 -3.44 -1.01
N ALA A 120 1.77 -3.46 -1.95
CA ALA A 120 1.76 -4.30 -3.15
C ALA A 120 1.54 -5.79 -2.82
N GLU A 121 0.95 -6.53 -3.76
CA GLU A 121 0.71 -7.99 -3.63
C GLU A 121 -0.02 -8.38 -2.34
N SER A 122 -0.89 -7.49 -1.85
CA SER A 122 -1.65 -7.70 -0.62
C SER A 122 -3.12 -7.97 -0.89
N ARG A 123 -3.69 -8.82 -0.06
CA ARG A 123 -5.10 -9.19 -0.07
C ARG A 123 -5.67 -9.03 1.33
N LEU A 124 -6.67 -8.16 1.47
CA LEU A 124 -7.39 -7.94 2.72
C LEU A 124 -8.84 -8.34 2.56
N THR A 125 -9.30 -9.25 3.42
CA THR A 125 -10.71 -9.64 3.51
C THR A 125 -11.29 -9.09 4.81
N TYR A 126 -12.42 -8.39 4.71
CA TYR A 126 -13.03 -7.71 5.84
C TYR A 126 -14.56 -7.65 5.68
N PRO A 127 -15.33 -7.56 6.77
CA PRO A 127 -16.78 -7.37 6.69
C PRO A 127 -17.10 -5.91 6.32
N VAL A 128 -18.19 -5.71 5.61
CA VAL A 128 -18.73 -4.36 5.32
C VAL A 128 -19.03 -3.61 6.62
N SER A 129 -19.45 -4.33 7.66
CA SER A 129 -19.75 -3.79 8.98
C SER A 129 -19.36 -4.80 10.06
N PHE A 130 -18.76 -4.31 11.15
CA PHE A 130 -18.43 -5.13 12.32
C PHE A 130 -19.66 -5.22 13.24
N THR A 131 -20.23 -6.42 13.38
CA THR A 131 -21.48 -6.66 14.16
C THR A 131 -21.27 -7.57 15.37
N GLY A 132 -20.08 -8.11 15.57
CA GLY A 132 -19.75 -9.04 16.65
C GLY A 132 -19.01 -8.40 17.83
N ASN A 133 -18.60 -9.23 18.78
CA ASN A 133 -17.78 -8.83 19.93
C ASN A 133 -16.30 -8.55 19.54
N LYS A 134 -15.94 -8.80 18.29
CA LYS A 134 -14.59 -8.63 17.74
C LYS A 134 -14.70 -8.01 16.35
N ARG A 135 -13.68 -7.25 15.98
CA ARG A 135 -13.50 -6.67 14.65
C ARG A 135 -12.44 -7.49 13.91
N GLU A 136 -12.87 -8.40 13.06
CA GLU A 136 -11.97 -9.39 12.46
C GLU A 136 -11.72 -9.13 10.98
N VAL A 137 -10.46 -9.15 10.58
CA VAL A 137 -10.00 -9.06 9.19
C VAL A 137 -8.97 -10.14 8.89
N TYR A 138 -8.77 -10.44 7.61
CA TYR A 138 -7.82 -11.47 7.15
C TYR A 138 -6.86 -10.81 6.16
N LEU A 139 -5.55 -10.92 6.44
CA LEU A 139 -4.50 -10.32 5.63
C LEU A 139 -3.54 -11.38 5.09
N THR A 140 -3.23 -11.27 3.80
CA THR A 140 -2.06 -11.87 3.16
C THR A 140 -1.31 -10.75 2.46
N GLY A 141 0.01 -10.68 2.57
CA GLY A 141 0.84 -9.58 2.10
C GLY A 141 1.21 -8.62 3.22
N GLU A 142 1.17 -7.32 2.99
CA GLU A 142 1.58 -6.30 3.96
C GLU A 142 0.57 -5.16 4.05
N ALA A 143 0.28 -4.73 5.29
CA ALA A 143 -0.55 -3.58 5.54
C ALA A 143 -0.18 -2.87 6.85
N LEU A 144 -0.23 -1.54 6.81
CA LEU A 144 -0.21 -0.67 7.98
C LEU A 144 -1.65 -0.45 8.45
N PHE A 145 -1.90 -0.67 9.72
CA PHE A 145 -3.18 -0.46 10.39
C PHE A 145 -3.08 0.71 11.39
N GLU A 146 -4.01 1.65 11.29
CA GLU A 146 -4.30 2.66 12.31
C GLU A 146 -5.68 2.32 12.89
N VAL A 147 -5.69 1.51 13.93
CA VAL A 147 -6.93 0.94 14.48
C VAL A 147 -7.67 1.96 15.35
N ALA A 148 -8.94 2.17 15.05
CA ALA A 148 -9.83 2.98 15.87
C ALA A 148 -9.90 2.41 17.29
N LYS A 149 -9.74 3.26 18.31
CA LYS A 149 -9.70 2.85 19.71
C LYS A 149 -11.06 2.34 20.18
N ASP A 150 -11.12 1.06 20.51
CA ASP A 150 -12.28 0.41 21.13
C ASP A 150 -11.80 -0.76 21.97
N THR A 151 -11.87 -0.61 23.29
CA THR A 151 -11.43 -1.62 24.26
C THR A 151 -12.45 -2.73 24.48
N LEU A 152 -13.70 -2.52 24.10
CA LEU A 152 -14.79 -3.49 24.24
C LEU A 152 -14.83 -4.50 23.09
N HIS A 153 -14.42 -4.05 21.88
CA HIS A 153 -14.40 -4.87 20.67
C HIS A 153 -12.99 -4.92 20.11
N PRO A 154 -12.14 -5.87 20.51
CA PRO A 154 -10.77 -6.01 20.01
C PRO A 154 -10.74 -6.13 18.48
N PHE A 155 -9.72 -5.56 17.87
CA PHE A 155 -9.45 -5.69 16.44
C PHE A 155 -8.46 -6.82 16.22
N ILE A 156 -8.82 -7.75 15.34
CA ILE A 156 -8.08 -8.99 15.12
C ILE A 156 -7.67 -9.10 13.66
N VAL A 157 -6.38 -9.21 13.40
CA VAL A 157 -5.84 -9.50 12.09
C VAL A 157 -5.43 -10.95 12.03
N HIS A 158 -6.16 -11.76 11.27
CA HIS A 158 -5.79 -13.11 10.93
C HIS A 158 -4.79 -13.11 9.77
N THR A 159 -3.70 -13.80 9.93
CA THR A 159 -2.68 -14.01 8.90
C THR A 159 -2.49 -15.50 8.63
N PRO A 160 -1.82 -15.92 7.56
CA PRO A 160 -1.52 -17.34 7.33
C PRO A 160 -0.68 -18.00 8.45
N TYR A 161 0.04 -17.18 9.22
CA TYR A 161 1.05 -17.68 10.16
C TYR A 161 0.91 -17.14 11.59
N GLY A 162 -0.24 -16.57 11.93
CA GLY A 162 -0.50 -16.07 13.26
C GLY A 162 -1.68 -15.13 13.34
N ILE A 163 -2.00 -14.71 14.55
CA ILE A 163 -3.12 -13.82 14.86
C ILE A 163 -2.56 -12.62 15.62
N VAL A 164 -2.98 -11.41 15.21
CA VAL A 164 -2.60 -10.16 15.86
C VAL A 164 -3.85 -9.51 16.46
N GLU A 165 -3.83 -9.23 17.76
CA GLU A 165 -4.94 -8.63 18.51
C GLU A 165 -4.52 -7.28 19.09
N VAL A 166 -5.36 -6.26 18.87
CA VAL A 166 -5.16 -4.89 19.35
C VAL A 166 -6.49 -4.24 19.75
N VAL A 167 -6.44 -3.11 20.49
CA VAL A 167 -7.62 -2.38 20.93
C VAL A 167 -7.62 -0.89 20.51
N GLY A 168 -6.59 -0.46 19.78
CA GLY A 168 -6.41 0.94 19.34
C GLY A 168 -4.92 1.22 19.22
N THR A 169 -4.33 0.80 18.11
CA THR A 169 -2.88 0.63 17.94
C THR A 169 -2.53 0.99 16.51
N ARG A 170 -1.35 1.58 16.31
CA ARG A 170 -0.75 1.76 14.99
C ARG A 170 0.39 0.76 14.82
N PHE A 171 0.26 -0.13 13.84
CA PHE A 171 1.20 -1.21 13.61
C PHE A 171 1.18 -1.68 12.15
N ASN A 172 2.31 -2.21 11.70
CA ASN A 172 2.45 -2.84 10.40
C ASN A 172 2.46 -4.36 10.55
N VAL A 173 1.81 -5.07 9.63
CA VAL A 173 1.82 -6.53 9.53
C VAL A 173 2.35 -6.90 8.16
N ASN A 174 3.38 -7.78 8.13
CA ASN A 174 3.99 -8.26 6.89
C ASN A 174 4.04 -9.79 6.91
N THR A 175 3.53 -10.41 5.84
CA THR A 175 3.46 -11.87 5.66
C THR A 175 4.09 -12.33 4.34
N TYR A 176 4.96 -11.54 3.71
CA TYR A 176 5.61 -11.92 2.45
C TYR A 176 6.58 -13.09 2.64
N GLU A 177 7.21 -13.17 3.81
CA GLU A 177 8.09 -14.28 4.09
C GLU A 177 7.30 -15.55 4.42
N LYS A 178 7.73 -16.65 3.85
CA LYS A 178 7.08 -17.95 4.04
C LYS A 178 7.20 -18.40 5.49
N ASN A 179 6.07 -18.85 6.05
CA ASN A 179 5.94 -19.35 7.42
C ASN A 179 6.24 -18.31 8.52
N GLN A 180 6.16 -17.02 8.20
CA GLN A 180 6.42 -15.96 9.16
C GLN A 180 5.41 -14.82 9.02
N THR A 181 4.99 -14.26 10.16
CA THR A 181 4.30 -12.99 10.28
C THR A 181 5.18 -12.04 11.08
N THR A 182 5.57 -10.95 10.46
CA THR A 182 6.32 -9.87 11.13
C THR A 182 5.36 -8.76 11.51
N VAL A 183 5.40 -8.34 12.78
CA VAL A 183 4.58 -7.25 13.30
C VAL A 183 5.51 -6.15 13.81
N THR A 184 5.37 -4.95 13.26
CA THR A 184 6.11 -3.76 13.70
C THR A 184 5.16 -2.81 14.40
N LEU A 185 5.34 -2.62 15.69
CA LEU A 185 4.53 -1.72 16.51
C LEU A 185 5.07 -0.29 16.40
N GLU A 186 4.21 0.67 16.03
CA GLU A 186 4.55 2.10 16.03
C GLU A 186 4.01 2.80 17.28
N GLU A 187 2.74 2.52 17.67
CA GLU A 187 2.08 3.13 18.82
C GLU A 187 1.07 2.17 19.44
N GLY A 188 0.98 2.13 20.77
CA GLY A 188 0.00 1.34 21.52
C GLY A 188 0.53 0.01 22.01
N ALA A 189 -0.30 -1.03 21.97
CA ALA A 189 0.04 -2.38 22.41
C ALA A 189 -0.52 -3.44 21.46
N VAL A 190 0.22 -4.52 21.28
CA VAL A 190 -0.12 -5.65 20.41
C VAL A 190 0.08 -6.97 21.13
N LYS A 191 -0.85 -7.91 20.91
CA LYS A 191 -0.68 -9.32 21.27
C LYS A 191 -0.59 -10.13 20.00
N VAL A 192 0.36 -11.07 19.94
CA VAL A 192 0.58 -11.96 18.80
C VAL A 192 0.51 -13.41 19.31
N TYR A 193 -0.22 -14.25 18.58
CA TYR A 193 -0.44 -15.66 18.90
C TYR A 193 -0.01 -16.55 17.73
#